data_fc209a3c35331c257e1dc8ba3b407b09
#
_entry.id   fc209a3c35331c257e1dc8ba3b407b09
#
_cell.length_a   1.000
_cell.length_b   1.000
_cell.length_c   1.000
_cell.angle_alpha   90.00
_cell.angle_beta   90.00
_cell.angle_gamma   90.00
#
_symmetry.space_group_name_H-M   'P 1'
#
loop_
_entity.id
_entity.type
_entity.pdbx_description
1 polymer ?
#
loop_
_entity_poly.entity_id
_entity_poly.type
_entity_poly.pdbx_seq_one_letter_code
_entity_poly.pdbx_strand_id
1 'polypeptide(L)'
;IVRRFAEHYSELKRENALIDFNDMEQLAYTVLKNDEIAAEYKEKFKYIFVDEYQDTNSIQDAIIAAVSNGHNLFMVGDVKQSIYRFRQAEPENFLAKYQSYDGTAGKRIDLNANFRSMTSVLNAANSLFSKIMLGDVGEIDYSDNAELRMGAETANGSAEICLIDISDEKGENENEAESENNSAKENDEPEAIEAEARCVDD
;
A
#
# COMPACT_ATOMS: atom_id res chain seq x y z
N ILE A 1 17.82 -4.36 -23.57
CA ILE A 1 17.63 -5.59 -22.78
C ILE A 1 16.17 -5.66 -22.31
N VAL A 2 15.63 -4.68 -21.56
CA VAL A 2 14.28 -4.70 -20.99
C VAL A 2 13.19 -4.91 -22.06
N ARG A 3 13.24 -4.17 -23.19
CA ARG A 3 12.25 -4.31 -24.26
C ARG A 3 12.23 -5.73 -24.85
N ARG A 4 13.40 -6.31 -25.14
CA ARG A 4 13.50 -7.69 -25.66
C ARG A 4 13.00 -8.73 -24.67
N PHE A 5 13.24 -8.50 -23.37
CA PHE A 5 12.67 -9.36 -22.31
C PHE A 5 11.14 -9.29 -22.33
N ALA A 6 10.57 -8.08 -22.34
CA ALA A 6 9.12 -7.90 -22.34
C ALA A 6 8.44 -8.52 -23.57
N GLU A 7 9.03 -8.38 -24.76
CA GLU A 7 8.57 -9.00 -26.00
C GLU A 7 8.55 -10.52 -25.87
N HIS A 8 9.69 -11.11 -25.46
CA HIS A 8 9.80 -12.56 -25.31
C HIS A 8 8.88 -13.12 -24.20
N TYR A 9 8.76 -12.42 -23.07
CA TYR A 9 7.82 -12.79 -22.01
C TYR A 9 6.38 -12.79 -22.50
N SER A 10 5.98 -11.79 -23.28
CA SER A 10 4.64 -11.71 -23.87
C SER A 10 4.39 -12.82 -24.91
N GLU A 11 5.40 -13.20 -25.70
CA GLU A 11 5.34 -14.32 -26.64
C GLU A 11 5.14 -15.64 -25.89
N LEU A 12 5.94 -15.92 -24.86
CA LEU A 12 5.83 -17.13 -24.06
C LEU A 12 4.45 -17.25 -23.38
N LYS A 13 3.92 -16.15 -22.84
CA LYS A 13 2.55 -16.16 -22.28
C LYS A 13 1.52 -16.55 -23.35
N ARG A 14 1.63 -15.96 -24.54
CA ARG A 14 0.70 -16.23 -25.64
C ARG A 14 0.79 -17.67 -26.15
N GLU A 15 2.01 -18.22 -26.32
CA GLU A 15 2.24 -19.60 -26.74
C GLU A 15 1.67 -20.62 -25.76
N ASN A 16 1.72 -20.31 -24.47
CA ASN A 16 1.23 -21.18 -23.41
C ASN A 16 -0.21 -20.88 -22.97
N ALA A 17 -0.91 -19.93 -23.64
CA ALA A 17 -2.23 -19.45 -23.26
C ALA A 17 -2.35 -19.02 -21.79
N LEU A 18 -1.32 -18.33 -21.31
CA LEU A 18 -1.23 -17.80 -19.94
C LEU A 18 -1.42 -16.28 -19.92
N ILE A 19 -2.02 -15.81 -18.85
CA ILE A 19 -2.10 -14.38 -18.51
C ILE A 19 -1.65 -14.18 -17.05
N ASP A 20 -1.02 -13.07 -16.75
CA ASP A 20 -0.73 -12.64 -15.40
C ASP A 20 -1.75 -11.61 -14.90
N PHE A 21 -1.64 -11.18 -13.63
CA PHE A 21 -2.57 -10.21 -13.05
C PHE A 21 -2.58 -8.87 -13.78
N ASN A 22 -1.40 -8.41 -14.23
CA ASN A 22 -1.32 -7.18 -14.99
C ASN A 22 -1.99 -7.30 -16.36
N ASP A 23 -1.87 -8.45 -17.04
CA ASP A 23 -2.61 -8.70 -18.28
C ASP A 23 -4.11 -8.65 -18.04
N MET A 24 -4.61 -9.21 -16.93
CA MET A 24 -6.05 -9.19 -16.63
C MET A 24 -6.57 -7.77 -16.49
N GLU A 25 -5.85 -6.90 -15.75
CA GLU A 25 -6.20 -5.49 -15.61
C GLU A 25 -6.18 -4.76 -16.95
N GLN A 26 -5.12 -4.92 -17.74
CA GLN A 26 -4.95 -4.29 -19.04
C GLN A 26 -6.05 -4.73 -20.04
N LEU A 27 -6.36 -6.02 -20.08
CA LEU A 27 -7.39 -6.57 -20.93
C LEU A 27 -8.79 -6.09 -20.51
N ALA A 28 -9.08 -6.12 -19.20
CA ALA A 28 -10.33 -5.61 -18.68
C ALA A 28 -10.53 -4.13 -19.04
N TYR A 29 -9.51 -3.30 -18.79
CA TYR A 29 -9.54 -1.90 -19.17
C TYR A 29 -9.73 -1.71 -20.69
N THR A 30 -9.06 -2.52 -21.51
CA THR A 30 -9.17 -2.45 -22.97
C THR A 30 -10.60 -2.77 -23.43
N VAL A 31 -11.22 -3.80 -22.85
CA VAL A 31 -12.61 -4.17 -23.15
C VAL A 31 -13.58 -3.05 -22.72
N LEU A 32 -13.37 -2.47 -21.54
CA LEU A 32 -14.22 -1.42 -20.98
C LEU A 32 -14.05 -0.04 -21.66
N LYS A 33 -13.06 0.12 -22.56
CA LYS A 33 -13.00 1.30 -23.46
C LYS A 33 -14.11 1.29 -24.51
N ASN A 34 -14.77 0.17 -24.73
CA ASN A 34 -15.96 0.12 -25.57
C ASN A 34 -17.15 0.61 -24.75
N ASP A 35 -17.76 1.73 -25.18
CA ASP A 35 -18.86 2.40 -24.47
C ASP A 35 -20.10 1.50 -24.32
N GLU A 36 -20.39 0.63 -25.28
CA GLU A 36 -21.54 -0.28 -25.22
C GLU A 36 -21.33 -1.33 -24.13
N ILE A 37 -20.11 -1.89 -24.03
CA ILE A 37 -19.76 -2.86 -22.98
C ILE A 37 -19.73 -2.17 -21.61
N ALA A 38 -19.13 -1.00 -21.51
CA ALA A 38 -19.12 -0.23 -20.27
C ALA A 38 -20.53 0.11 -19.79
N ALA A 39 -21.45 0.48 -20.70
CA ALA A 39 -22.85 0.77 -20.40
C ALA A 39 -23.57 -0.47 -19.82
N GLU A 40 -23.32 -1.66 -20.37
CA GLU A 40 -23.88 -2.91 -19.84
C GLU A 40 -23.48 -3.17 -18.39
N TYR A 41 -22.18 -2.95 -18.06
CA TYR A 41 -21.70 -3.11 -16.69
C TYR A 41 -22.21 -2.04 -15.74
N LYS A 42 -22.34 -0.78 -16.21
CA LYS A 42 -22.95 0.32 -15.42
C LYS A 42 -24.40 0.04 -15.03
N GLU A 43 -25.15 -0.62 -15.92
CA GLU A 43 -26.51 -1.04 -15.63
C GLU A 43 -26.56 -2.26 -14.70
N LYS A 44 -25.64 -3.22 -14.91
CA LYS A 44 -25.55 -4.46 -14.15
C LYS A 44 -25.19 -4.26 -12.68
N PHE A 45 -24.23 -3.37 -12.40
CA PHE A 45 -23.74 -3.14 -11.03
C PHE A 45 -24.60 -2.10 -10.31
N LYS A 46 -25.46 -2.59 -9.43
CA LYS A 46 -26.30 -1.73 -8.60
C LYS A 46 -25.47 -0.98 -7.56
N TYR A 47 -24.46 -1.61 -6.99
CA TYR A 47 -23.52 -1.06 -6.02
C TYR A 47 -22.12 -1.59 -6.30
N ILE A 48 -21.12 -0.74 -6.13
CA ILE A 48 -19.70 -1.07 -6.24
C ILE A 48 -19.04 -0.67 -4.92
N PHE A 49 -18.44 -1.64 -4.24
CA PHE A 49 -17.71 -1.41 -2.99
C PHE A 49 -16.22 -1.69 -3.24
N VAL A 50 -15.39 -0.73 -2.89
CA VAL A 50 -13.93 -0.87 -2.99
C VAL A 50 -13.35 -0.67 -1.60
N ASP A 51 -12.70 -1.70 -1.10
CA ASP A 51 -11.96 -1.67 0.15
C ASP A 51 -10.48 -1.41 -0.11
N GLU A 52 -9.75 -0.90 0.88
CA GLU A 52 -8.33 -0.58 0.81
C GLU A 52 -7.99 0.28 -0.44
N TYR A 53 -8.84 1.27 -0.73
CA TYR A 53 -8.73 2.05 -1.96
C TYR A 53 -7.38 2.78 -2.09
N GLN A 54 -6.65 3.06 -1.00
CA GLN A 54 -5.30 3.63 -1.03
C GLN A 54 -4.27 2.74 -1.72
N ASP A 55 -4.55 1.44 -1.88
CA ASP A 55 -3.66 0.48 -2.53
C ASP A 55 -3.98 0.24 -4.00
N THR A 56 -4.92 0.99 -4.55
CA THR A 56 -5.28 0.90 -5.98
C THR A 56 -4.26 1.64 -6.87
N ASN A 57 -4.14 1.16 -8.12
CA ASN A 57 -3.38 1.82 -9.18
C ASN A 57 -4.30 2.53 -10.18
N SER A 58 -3.72 3.34 -11.07
CA SER A 58 -4.49 4.11 -12.07
C SER A 58 -5.32 3.24 -13.02
N ILE A 59 -4.88 2.00 -13.32
CA ILE A 59 -5.65 1.10 -14.20
C ILE A 59 -6.89 0.58 -13.47
N GLN A 60 -6.71 0.17 -12.22
CA GLN A 60 -7.81 -0.28 -11.37
C GLN A 60 -8.83 0.85 -11.15
N ASP A 61 -8.37 2.08 -10.89
CA ASP A 61 -9.26 3.24 -10.76
C ASP A 61 -10.02 3.50 -12.07
N ALA A 62 -9.36 3.40 -13.22
CA ALA A 62 -10.00 3.56 -14.52
C ALA A 62 -11.04 2.46 -14.81
N ILE A 63 -10.78 1.21 -14.40
CA ILE A 63 -11.75 0.11 -14.49
C ILE A 63 -12.97 0.40 -13.63
N ILE A 64 -12.75 0.78 -12.36
CA ILE A 64 -13.82 1.12 -11.41
C ILE A 64 -14.69 2.28 -11.98
N ALA A 65 -14.04 3.31 -12.50
CA ALA A 65 -14.74 4.46 -13.11
C ALA A 65 -15.54 4.04 -14.36
N ALA A 66 -15.00 3.14 -15.19
CA ALA A 66 -15.67 2.66 -16.39
C ALA A 66 -16.95 1.88 -16.11
N VAL A 67 -17.00 1.13 -15.00
CA VAL A 67 -18.18 0.33 -14.62
C VAL A 67 -19.13 1.04 -13.66
N SER A 68 -18.74 2.23 -13.13
CA SER A 68 -19.57 3.04 -12.25
C SER A 68 -20.52 3.96 -13.05
N ASN A 69 -21.75 4.11 -12.56
CA ASN A 69 -22.71 5.08 -13.10
C ASN A 69 -22.60 6.47 -12.45
N GLY A 70 -21.60 6.70 -11.60
CA GLY A 70 -21.35 7.96 -10.90
C GLY A 70 -22.08 8.13 -9.56
N HIS A 71 -23.01 7.21 -9.22
CA HIS A 71 -23.81 7.28 -7.98
C HIS A 71 -23.82 5.98 -7.18
N ASN A 72 -23.18 4.94 -7.66
CA ASN A 72 -23.20 3.59 -7.10
C ASN A 72 -21.87 3.14 -6.50
N LEU A 73 -20.91 4.06 -6.36
CA LEU A 73 -19.56 3.75 -5.89
C LEU A 73 -19.40 4.13 -4.41
N PHE A 74 -18.91 3.19 -3.61
CA PHE A 74 -18.52 3.37 -2.23
C PHE A 74 -17.08 2.88 -2.04
N MET A 75 -16.21 3.76 -1.59
CA MET A 75 -14.80 3.48 -1.40
C MET A 75 -14.42 3.65 0.07
N VAL A 76 -13.66 2.73 0.60
CA VAL A 76 -13.08 2.79 1.95
C VAL A 76 -11.57 2.67 1.84
N GLY A 77 -10.85 3.42 2.63
CA GLY A 77 -9.40 3.36 2.68
C GLY A 77 -8.82 4.29 3.74
N ASP A 78 -7.56 4.09 4.00
CA ASP A 78 -6.77 4.92 4.89
C ASP A 78 -5.40 5.17 4.24
N VAL A 79 -5.19 6.36 3.73
CA VAL A 79 -3.95 6.72 3.05
C VAL A 79 -2.70 6.56 3.94
N LYS A 80 -2.84 6.65 5.28
CA LYS A 80 -1.76 6.39 6.24
C LYS A 80 -1.29 4.93 6.23
N GLN A 81 -2.11 4.02 5.73
CA GLN A 81 -1.83 2.58 5.60
C GLN A 81 -1.33 2.19 4.21
N SER A 82 -1.11 3.14 3.30
CA SER A 82 -0.58 2.87 1.97
C SER A 82 0.89 2.46 2.05
N ILE A 83 1.16 1.16 1.96
CA ILE A 83 2.50 0.57 2.01
C ILE A 83 2.85 -0.19 0.72
N TYR A 84 1.97 -0.21 -0.29
CA TYR A 84 2.12 -1.01 -1.51
C TYR A 84 2.59 -0.23 -2.74
N ARG A 85 3.31 0.91 -2.57
CA ARG A 85 3.93 1.64 -3.71
C ARG A 85 4.82 0.74 -4.57
N PHE A 86 5.53 -0.20 -3.97
CA PHE A 86 6.34 -1.18 -4.71
C PHE A 86 5.51 -2.13 -5.60
N ARG A 87 4.19 -2.18 -5.39
CA ARG A 87 3.20 -2.87 -6.24
C ARG A 87 2.42 -1.91 -7.13
N GLN A 88 2.96 -0.72 -7.36
CA GLN A 88 2.33 0.33 -8.20
C GLN A 88 1.04 0.91 -7.60
N ALA A 89 0.82 0.79 -6.28
CA ALA A 89 -0.23 1.55 -5.62
C ALA A 89 0.06 3.06 -5.73
N GLU A 90 -0.98 3.83 -6.02
CA GLU A 90 -0.92 5.28 -6.22
C GLU A 90 -1.82 5.97 -5.19
N PRO A 91 -1.33 6.23 -3.95
CA PRO A 91 -2.12 6.88 -2.91
C PRO A 91 -2.63 8.26 -3.30
N GLU A 92 -1.99 8.89 -4.29
CA GLU A 92 -2.40 10.17 -4.87
C GLU A 92 -3.82 10.10 -5.45
N ASN A 93 -4.23 8.95 -5.99
CA ASN A 93 -5.61 8.75 -6.48
C ASN A 93 -6.62 8.84 -5.34
N PHE A 94 -6.28 8.26 -4.18
CA PHE A 94 -7.10 8.38 -2.97
C PHE A 94 -7.18 9.83 -2.49
N LEU A 95 -6.05 10.52 -2.41
CA LEU A 95 -5.99 11.92 -1.96
C LEU A 95 -6.77 12.84 -2.89
N ALA A 96 -6.69 12.66 -4.20
CA ALA A 96 -7.44 13.44 -5.17
C ALA A 96 -8.96 13.28 -4.97
N LYS A 97 -9.43 12.04 -4.75
CA LYS A 97 -10.84 11.78 -4.45
C LYS A 97 -11.25 12.34 -3.08
N TYR A 98 -10.42 12.15 -2.07
CA TYR A 98 -10.63 12.70 -0.73
C TYR A 98 -10.84 14.22 -0.74
N GLN A 99 -10.03 14.92 -1.53
CA GLN A 99 -10.15 16.38 -1.71
C GLN A 99 -11.36 16.78 -2.55
N SER A 100 -11.72 15.98 -3.57
CA SER A 100 -12.82 16.30 -4.48
C SER A 100 -14.20 16.04 -3.89
N TYR A 101 -14.29 15.18 -2.86
CA TYR A 101 -15.58 14.81 -2.24
C TYR A 101 -15.96 15.80 -1.13
N ASP A 102 -16.30 17.00 -1.54
CA ASP A 102 -16.70 18.14 -0.69
C ASP A 102 -18.21 18.26 -0.46
N GLY A 103 -18.99 17.28 -0.95
CA GLY A 103 -20.44 17.28 -0.93
C GLY A 103 -21.09 17.56 -2.28
N THR A 104 -20.34 18.04 -3.27
CA THR A 104 -20.84 18.31 -4.64
C THR A 104 -20.65 17.08 -5.53
N ALA A 105 -19.42 16.56 -5.58
CA ALA A 105 -19.06 15.38 -6.39
C ALA A 105 -19.30 14.05 -5.66
N GLY A 106 -19.41 14.09 -4.34
CA GLY A 106 -19.61 12.92 -3.50
C GLY A 106 -19.66 13.31 -2.03
N LYS A 107 -19.95 12.32 -1.17
CA LYS A 107 -19.96 12.50 0.28
C LYS A 107 -18.75 11.82 0.92
N ARG A 108 -17.93 12.62 1.60
CA ARG A 108 -16.84 12.13 2.43
C ARG A 108 -17.32 11.89 3.87
N ILE A 109 -16.87 10.80 4.46
CA ILE A 109 -17.10 10.46 5.86
C ILE A 109 -15.76 10.07 6.46
N ASP A 110 -15.29 10.84 7.44
CA ASP A 110 -14.04 10.58 8.13
C ASP A 110 -14.33 9.76 9.39
N LEU A 111 -13.70 8.57 9.50
CA LEU A 111 -13.83 7.67 10.64
C LEU A 111 -12.55 7.73 11.46
N ASN A 112 -12.52 8.51 12.51
CA ASN A 112 -11.36 8.69 13.39
C ASN A 112 -11.45 7.97 14.74
N ALA A 113 -12.59 7.31 15.04
CA ALA A 113 -12.76 6.55 16.26
C ALA A 113 -12.27 5.11 16.08
N ASN A 114 -11.30 4.70 16.89
CA ASN A 114 -10.75 3.35 16.92
C ASN A 114 -11.35 2.55 18.08
N PHE A 115 -11.98 1.43 17.75
CA PHE A 115 -12.60 0.49 18.70
C PHE A 115 -11.82 -0.84 18.79
N ARG A 116 -10.70 -0.94 18.09
CA ARG A 116 -9.90 -2.18 17.96
C ARG A 116 -8.73 -2.22 18.93
N SER A 117 -8.01 -1.11 19.06
CA SER A 117 -6.73 -1.08 19.75
C SER A 117 -6.85 -0.54 21.17
N MET A 118 -5.94 -0.97 22.05
CA MET A 118 -5.84 -0.44 23.41
C MET A 118 -5.39 1.03 23.39
N THR A 119 -5.81 1.79 24.39
CA THR A 119 -5.47 3.22 24.54
C THR A 119 -3.96 3.49 24.50
N SER A 120 -3.17 2.67 25.16
CA SER A 120 -1.70 2.81 25.18
C SER A 120 -1.08 2.66 23.79
N VAL A 121 -1.59 1.70 22.99
CA VAL A 121 -1.13 1.50 21.60
C VAL A 121 -1.49 2.69 20.72
N LEU A 122 -2.72 3.20 20.83
CA LEU A 122 -3.14 4.39 20.08
C LEU A 122 -2.32 5.61 20.44
N ASN A 123 -2.08 5.84 21.76
CA ASN A 123 -1.30 6.98 22.23
C ASN A 123 0.16 6.89 21.75
N ALA A 124 0.77 5.69 21.77
CA ALA A 124 2.11 5.47 21.26
C ALA A 124 2.18 5.72 19.74
N ALA A 125 1.24 5.18 18.97
CA ALA A 125 1.15 5.40 17.54
C ALA A 125 0.94 6.89 17.22
N ASN A 126 -0.02 7.56 17.84
CA ASN A 126 -0.26 8.98 17.64
C ASN A 126 0.98 9.84 18.00
N SER A 127 1.65 9.53 19.12
CA SER A 127 2.86 10.23 19.54
C SER A 127 4.01 10.07 18.54
N LEU A 128 4.17 8.90 17.94
CA LEU A 128 5.18 8.65 16.92
C LEU A 128 4.82 9.35 15.62
N PHE A 129 3.62 9.08 15.08
CA PHE A 129 3.23 9.57 13.77
C PHE A 129 3.04 11.07 13.70
N SER A 130 2.64 11.73 14.79
CA SER A 130 2.62 13.20 14.87
C SER A 130 4.00 13.86 14.69
N LYS A 131 5.09 13.10 14.87
CA LYS A 131 6.47 13.59 14.74
C LYS A 131 7.09 13.24 13.38
N ILE A 132 6.68 12.13 12.76
CA ILE A 132 7.31 11.64 11.53
C ILE A 132 6.45 11.84 10.28
N MET A 133 5.12 11.92 10.42
CA MET A 133 4.20 12.19 9.30
C MET A 133 3.91 13.69 9.23
N LEU A 134 4.91 14.46 8.81
CA LEU A 134 4.78 15.87 8.50
C LEU A 134 4.52 16.00 6.98
N GLY A 135 3.76 17.01 6.58
CA GLY A 135 3.38 17.21 5.18
C GLY A 135 4.55 17.19 4.18
N ASP A 136 5.72 17.64 4.61
CA ASP A 136 6.93 17.68 3.80
C ASP A 136 7.62 16.29 3.66
N VAL A 137 7.32 15.35 4.54
CA VAL A 137 8.00 14.03 4.61
C VAL A 137 7.04 12.89 4.32
N GLY A 138 5.79 13.02 4.74
CA GLY A 138 4.82 11.91 4.74
C GLY A 138 3.67 12.05 3.74
N GLU A 139 3.69 13.05 2.85
CA GLU A 139 2.60 13.35 1.89
C GLU A 139 1.25 13.68 2.55
N ILE A 140 1.11 13.40 3.84
CA ILE A 140 -0.06 13.69 4.67
C ILE A 140 0.44 14.29 5.97
N ASP A 141 -0.20 15.36 6.35
CA ASP A 141 -0.02 15.91 7.69
C ASP A 141 -0.85 15.11 8.68
N TYR A 142 -0.19 14.53 9.69
CA TYR A 142 -0.86 13.83 10.80
C TYR A 142 -1.48 14.89 11.75
N SER A 143 -2.41 15.65 11.19
CA SER A 143 -3.13 16.71 11.89
C SER A 143 -4.39 16.18 12.55
N ASP A 144 -5.14 17.05 13.20
CA ASP A 144 -6.35 16.77 14.01
C ASP A 144 -7.38 15.82 13.37
N ASN A 145 -7.42 15.70 12.04
CA ASN A 145 -8.36 14.82 11.35
C ASN A 145 -7.80 13.42 11.05
N ALA A 146 -6.47 13.27 11.10
CA ALA A 146 -5.79 11.99 10.84
C ALA A 146 -5.48 11.23 12.14
N GLU A 147 -5.49 11.92 13.30
CA GLU A 147 -5.25 11.32 14.59
C GLU A 147 -6.37 10.34 14.95
N LEU A 148 -5.99 9.13 15.36
CA LEU A 148 -6.92 8.13 15.82
C LEU A 148 -7.36 8.41 17.25
N ARG A 149 -8.67 8.50 17.45
CA ARG A 149 -9.28 8.72 18.76
C ARG A 149 -9.82 7.43 19.32
N MET A 150 -9.73 7.29 20.61
CA MET A 150 -10.28 6.14 21.30
C MET A 150 -11.82 6.16 21.21
N GLY A 151 -12.40 5.08 20.66
CA GLY A 151 -13.84 4.92 20.50
C GLY A 151 -14.52 4.30 21.74
N ALA A 152 -13.76 3.57 22.56
CA ALA A 152 -14.23 3.01 23.83
C ALA A 152 -13.05 2.89 24.80
N GLU A 153 -13.30 2.96 26.10
CA GLU A 153 -12.29 2.66 27.09
C GLU A 153 -11.91 1.18 26.99
N THR A 154 -10.63 0.91 26.76
CA THR A 154 -10.06 -0.43 26.71
C THR A 154 -9.02 -0.59 27.81
N ALA A 155 -8.66 -1.84 28.12
CA ALA A 155 -7.64 -2.12 29.11
C ALA A 155 -6.33 -1.38 28.77
N ASN A 156 -5.59 -0.98 29.79
CA ASN A 156 -4.27 -0.37 29.63
C ASN A 156 -3.25 -1.45 29.32
N GLY A 157 -2.46 -1.23 28.29
CA GLY A 157 -1.28 -2.00 27.94
C GLY A 157 -0.02 -1.15 27.96
N SER A 158 1.13 -1.75 27.70
CA SER A 158 2.40 -1.03 27.51
C SER A 158 2.77 -1.03 26.02
N ALA A 159 3.49 0.00 25.58
CA ALA A 159 4.11 0.06 24.26
C ALA A 159 5.61 0.27 24.44
N GLU A 160 6.41 -0.50 23.73
CA GLU A 160 7.87 -0.42 23.74
C GLU A 160 8.36 -0.05 22.34
N ILE A 161 9.35 0.83 22.25
CA ILE A 161 10.01 1.22 21.01
C ILE A 161 11.47 0.75 21.10
N CYS A 162 11.84 -0.19 20.24
CA CYS A 162 13.22 -0.60 20.04
C CYS A 162 13.84 0.21 18.90
N LEU A 163 14.94 0.89 19.18
CA LEU A 163 15.76 1.57 18.17
C LEU A 163 17.03 0.75 17.95
N ILE A 164 17.25 0.33 16.72
CA ILE A 164 18.46 -0.38 16.31
C ILE A 164 19.29 0.59 15.47
N ASP A 165 20.47 0.97 15.97
CA ASP A 165 21.44 1.76 15.22
C ASP A 165 22.36 0.83 14.43
N ILE A 166 22.30 0.91 13.12
CA ILE A 166 23.11 0.11 12.18
C ILE A 166 24.26 0.91 11.58
N SER A 167 24.55 2.11 12.10
CA SER A 167 25.56 3.02 11.53
C SER A 167 27.01 2.56 11.72
N ASP A 168 27.27 1.67 12.69
CA ASP A 168 28.64 1.24 13.06
C ASP A 168 29.18 0.05 12.24
N GLU A 169 28.37 -0.63 11.42
CA GLU A 169 28.86 -1.82 10.67
C GLU A 169 29.72 -1.49 9.43
N LYS A 170 29.92 -0.22 9.07
CA LYS A 170 30.71 0.17 7.89
C LYS A 170 32.17 0.55 8.16
N GLY A 171 32.63 0.44 9.41
CA GLY A 171 33.95 0.96 9.84
C GLY A 171 35.11 0.00 9.88
N GLU A 172 34.92 -1.33 9.83
CA GLU A 172 36.03 -2.27 10.12
C GLU A 172 36.53 -3.14 8.95
N ASN A 173 35.98 -3.03 7.73
CA ASN A 173 36.37 -3.92 6.63
C ASN A 173 37.16 -3.27 5.47
N GLU A 174 37.74 -2.08 5.64
CA GLU A 174 38.56 -1.46 4.56
C GLU A 174 40.08 -1.60 4.70
N ASN A 175 40.59 -2.30 5.72
CA ASN A 175 42.05 -2.40 5.93
C ASN A 175 42.67 -3.79 5.85
N GLU A 176 41.98 -4.83 5.37
CA GLU A 176 42.58 -6.17 5.17
C GLU A 176 42.33 -6.79 3.79
N ALA A 177 42.46 -6.03 2.72
CA ALA A 177 42.38 -6.58 1.36
C ALA A 177 43.64 -6.26 0.53
N GLU A 178 44.84 -6.54 1.08
CA GLU A 178 46.06 -6.75 0.30
C GLU A 178 46.86 -7.89 0.91
N SER A 179 46.43 -9.13 0.73
CA SER A 179 47.34 -10.28 0.49
C SER A 179 46.54 -11.59 0.41
N GLU A 180 46.91 -12.32 -0.63
CA GLU A 180 46.63 -13.75 -0.84
C GLU A 180 45.41 -14.15 -1.65
N ASN A 181 45.76 -14.34 -2.90
CA ASN A 181 45.15 -15.14 -3.95
C ASN A 181 44.98 -16.61 -3.53
N ASN A 182 43.91 -17.23 -3.96
CA ASN A 182 43.61 -18.65 -4.16
C ASN A 182 42.76 -19.40 -3.13
N SER A 183 41.60 -19.69 -3.57
CA SER A 183 40.98 -20.99 -3.78
C SER A 183 39.53 -21.11 -3.33
N ALA A 184 38.71 -21.45 -4.31
CA ALA A 184 37.57 -22.37 -4.28
C ALA A 184 36.32 -22.06 -3.42
N LYS A 185 35.25 -21.72 -4.15
CA LYS A 185 33.87 -22.23 -4.05
C LYS A 185 33.35 -22.72 -2.68
N GLU A 186 32.30 -22.07 -2.19
CA GLU A 186 31.03 -22.77 -1.90
C GLU A 186 29.92 -21.77 -1.53
N ASN A 187 28.72 -22.16 -1.85
CA ASN A 187 27.44 -21.48 -1.71
C ASN A 187 27.13 -21.12 -0.26
N ASP A 188 26.75 -19.86 -0.01
CA ASP A 188 25.90 -19.54 1.15
C ASP A 188 24.80 -18.56 0.70
N GLU A 189 23.57 -19.06 0.79
CA GLU A 189 22.35 -18.28 0.73
C GLU A 189 22.26 -17.37 1.97
N PRO A 190 21.77 -16.11 1.87
CA PRO A 190 21.60 -15.29 3.07
C PRO A 190 20.42 -15.81 3.89
N GLU A 191 20.70 -16.17 5.13
CA GLU A 191 19.67 -16.47 6.14
C GLU A 191 18.76 -15.25 6.35
N ALA A 192 17.46 -15.49 6.20
CA ALA A 192 16.43 -14.54 6.54
C ALA A 192 16.40 -14.32 8.06
N ILE A 193 16.59 -13.09 8.50
CA ILE A 193 16.38 -12.71 9.90
C ILE A 193 14.87 -12.63 10.13
N GLU A 194 14.32 -13.67 10.75
CA GLU A 194 12.96 -13.63 11.30
C GLU A 194 12.93 -12.78 12.57
N ALA A 195 12.22 -11.65 12.50
CA ALA A 195 11.91 -10.87 13.69
C ALA A 195 10.73 -11.50 14.42
N GLU A 196 10.99 -12.25 15.48
CA GLU A 196 9.94 -12.71 16.39
C GLU A 196 9.44 -11.54 17.27
N ALA A 197 8.19 -11.17 17.07
CA ALA A 197 7.47 -10.34 18.02
C ALA A 197 7.00 -11.21 19.18
N ARG A 198 7.64 -11.11 20.35
CA ARG A 198 7.16 -11.76 21.58
C ARG A 198 6.21 -10.81 22.32
N CYS A 199 4.96 -11.25 22.47
CA CYS A 199 4.09 -10.73 23.55
C CYS A 199 4.61 -11.30 24.86
N VAL A 200 4.99 -10.44 25.77
CA VAL A 200 5.25 -10.81 27.16
C VAL A 200 3.95 -10.58 27.92
N ASP A 201 3.25 -11.68 28.23
CA ASP A 201 2.18 -11.68 29.19
C ASP A 201 2.79 -11.73 30.61
N ASP A 202 2.47 -10.73 31.41
CA ASP A 202 2.53 -10.74 32.89
C ASP A 202 1.20 -10.28 33.45
#